data_f9358d63e2a43e897d9c7e2ff2bd9847
#
_entry.id   f9358d63e2a43e897d9c7e2ff2bd9847
#
_cell.length_a   1.000
_cell.length_b   1.000
_cell.length_c   1.000
_cell.angle_alpha   90.00
_cell.angle_beta   90.00
_cell.angle_gamma   90.00
#
_symmetry.space_group_name_H-M   'P 1'
#
loop_
_entity.id
_entity.type
_entity.pdbx_description
1 polymer ?
#
loop_
_entity_poly.entity_id
_entity_poly.type
_entity_poly.pdbx_seq_one_letter_code
_entity_poly.pdbx_strand_id
1 'polypeptide(L)'
;MVPILSIQDVTVSFDGFKALKNLTFSMEPGELRVIIGPNGAGKTTFLDVITGKVKPTTGTATFKGKNLARYSEHEIAKLGVGRKFQTPRVYLNLTPRQNLELSCNARKNLWNSLFSKVPQAERRTVSGLLETIGLVAKADIPAQFLSHGEKQWLEIGMLVAQSPDLLLVDEPVAGLTDEETTKTGQLLLSLAESHSIIVIEHDMEFVRQIARTVTVLHEGTVLCEGTMAQVQNDPKVIEVYLGEAPTLSAEQLNIIRIVASMAWADANFEPEEQALILDRLSLQFSQDKDLQHELKIELKNYLATNIPLEQSVQKLTTEDDRKMALKLGYEVLRVNGVTEQESVVYQRFIELLDLPVETVRAIEQDVEQLFSK
;
A
#
# COMPACT_ATOMS: atom_id res chain seq x y z
N MET A 1 -24.31 14.72 4.70
CA MET A 1 -23.58 14.82 5.99
C MET A 1 -22.44 15.82 5.80
N VAL A 2 -21.92 16.41 6.87
CA VAL A 2 -20.74 17.28 6.76
C VAL A 2 -19.51 16.38 6.80
N PRO A 3 -18.62 16.42 5.80
CA PRO A 3 -17.43 15.59 5.79
C PRO A 3 -16.54 15.88 7.01
N ILE A 4 -15.86 14.84 7.53
CA ILE A 4 -14.91 15.02 8.62
C ILE A 4 -13.66 15.75 8.14
N LEU A 5 -13.23 15.47 6.91
CA LEU A 5 -12.11 16.10 6.23
C LEU A 5 -12.57 16.54 4.83
N SER A 6 -12.30 17.79 4.48
CA SER A 6 -12.55 18.31 3.12
C SER A 6 -11.36 19.14 2.68
N ILE A 7 -10.83 18.81 1.53
CA ILE A 7 -9.73 19.49 0.85
C ILE A 7 -10.28 19.97 -0.49
N GLN A 8 -10.21 21.28 -0.78
CA GLN A 8 -10.78 21.89 -1.97
C GLN A 8 -9.71 22.70 -2.70
N ASP A 9 -9.41 22.28 -3.93
CA ASP A 9 -8.48 22.94 -4.86
C ASP A 9 -7.13 23.27 -4.23
N VAL A 10 -6.63 22.39 -3.35
CA VAL A 10 -5.38 22.62 -2.60
C VAL A 10 -4.18 22.46 -3.52
N THR A 11 -3.38 23.52 -3.61
CA THR A 11 -2.05 23.51 -4.22
C THR A 11 -0.99 23.76 -3.15
N VAL A 12 0.08 22.97 -3.19
CA VAL A 12 1.30 23.16 -2.38
C VAL A 12 2.48 23.27 -3.31
N SER A 13 3.23 24.36 -3.20
CA SER A 13 4.42 24.60 -4.01
C SER A 13 5.66 24.81 -3.12
N PHE A 14 6.76 24.13 -3.45
CA PHE A 14 8.08 24.29 -2.86
C PHE A 14 9.05 24.77 -3.94
N ASP A 15 9.54 25.99 -3.84
CA ASP A 15 10.50 26.60 -4.76
C ASP A 15 10.13 26.44 -6.26
N GLY A 16 8.83 26.55 -6.57
CA GLY A 16 8.30 26.41 -7.92
C GLY A 16 7.84 25.00 -8.30
N PHE A 17 8.26 23.97 -7.59
CA PHE A 17 7.76 22.61 -7.76
C PHE A 17 6.42 22.45 -7.03
N LYS A 18 5.38 22.03 -7.76
CA LYS A 18 4.04 21.80 -7.19
C LYS A 18 3.92 20.34 -6.74
N ALA A 19 4.00 20.12 -5.44
CA ALA A 19 3.81 18.81 -4.83
C ALA A 19 2.33 18.37 -4.76
N LEU A 20 1.41 19.33 -4.63
CA LEU A 20 -0.04 19.14 -4.82
C LEU A 20 -0.55 20.18 -5.83
N LYS A 21 -1.45 19.76 -6.73
CA LYS A 21 -1.95 20.55 -7.86
C LYS A 21 -3.48 20.53 -7.86
N ASN A 22 -4.11 21.58 -7.33
CA ASN A 22 -5.58 21.71 -7.25
C ASN A 22 -6.27 20.44 -6.71
N LEU A 23 -5.66 19.81 -5.71
CA LEU A 23 -6.14 18.55 -5.15
C LEU A 23 -7.47 18.79 -4.43
N THR A 24 -8.48 18.00 -4.79
CA THR A 24 -9.78 17.95 -4.12
C THR A 24 -10.02 16.55 -3.57
N PHE A 25 -10.39 16.47 -2.28
CA PHE A 25 -10.62 15.21 -1.57
C PHE A 25 -11.64 15.43 -0.46
N SER A 26 -12.51 14.46 -0.25
CA SER A 26 -13.50 14.49 0.83
C SER A 26 -13.60 13.14 1.51
N MET A 27 -13.82 13.15 2.83
CA MET A 27 -13.92 11.95 3.65
C MET A 27 -15.04 12.10 4.69
N GLU A 28 -15.91 11.11 4.79
CA GLU A 28 -17.00 11.08 5.76
C GLU A 28 -16.54 10.56 7.14
N PRO A 29 -17.25 10.90 8.22
CA PRO A 29 -16.97 10.33 9.55
C PRO A 29 -17.10 8.80 9.57
N GLY A 30 -16.17 8.10 10.24
CA GLY A 30 -16.16 6.64 10.37
C GLY A 30 -15.67 5.90 9.14
N GLU A 31 -15.12 6.60 8.16
CA GLU A 31 -14.57 5.99 6.94
C GLU A 31 -13.14 5.50 7.16
N LEU A 32 -12.81 4.31 6.63
CA LEU A 32 -11.45 3.87 6.40
C LEU A 32 -11.13 4.06 4.92
N ARG A 33 -10.18 4.95 4.65
CA ARG A 33 -9.72 5.30 3.30
C ARG A 33 -8.26 4.91 3.14
N VAL A 34 -7.96 4.15 2.09
CA VAL A 34 -6.57 3.86 1.73
C VAL A 34 -6.15 4.77 0.59
N ILE A 35 -4.98 5.38 0.72
CA ILE A 35 -4.38 6.23 -0.31
C ILE A 35 -3.16 5.51 -0.86
N ILE A 36 -3.17 5.28 -2.17
CA ILE A 36 -2.07 4.69 -2.90
C ILE A 36 -1.53 5.67 -3.94
N GLY A 37 -0.37 5.38 -4.50
CA GLY A 37 0.23 6.20 -5.56
C GLY A 37 1.74 5.97 -5.64
N PRO A 38 2.38 6.24 -6.80
CA PRO A 38 3.82 6.09 -6.96
C PRO A 38 4.61 7.04 -6.04
N ASN A 39 5.93 6.85 -5.99
CA ASN A 39 6.81 7.77 -5.30
C ASN A 39 6.72 9.15 -5.97
N GLY A 40 6.69 10.22 -5.16
CA GLY A 40 6.50 11.58 -5.68
C GLY A 40 5.04 11.97 -5.97
N ALA A 41 4.06 11.08 -5.83
CA ALA A 41 2.64 11.38 -6.07
C ALA A 41 2.04 12.46 -5.13
N GLY A 42 2.76 12.87 -4.08
CA GLY A 42 2.29 13.89 -3.14
C GLY A 42 1.69 13.35 -1.84
N LYS A 43 1.75 12.03 -1.59
CA LYS A 43 1.13 11.37 -0.42
C LYS A 43 1.57 11.97 0.92
N THR A 44 2.88 12.13 1.13
CA THR A 44 3.43 12.75 2.35
C THR A 44 3.00 14.21 2.50
N THR A 45 3.03 14.98 1.40
CA THR A 45 2.59 16.39 1.40
C THR A 45 1.11 16.50 1.72
N PHE A 46 0.29 15.56 1.23
CA PHE A 46 -1.13 15.48 1.58
C PHE A 46 -1.34 15.30 3.09
N LEU A 47 -0.62 14.35 3.73
CA LEU A 47 -0.68 14.22 5.19
C LEU A 47 -0.12 15.44 5.93
N ASP A 48 0.93 16.05 5.41
CA ASP A 48 1.54 17.25 6.00
C ASP A 48 0.59 18.47 5.97
N VAL A 49 -0.27 18.56 4.94
CA VAL A 49 -1.36 19.57 4.90
C VAL A 49 -2.40 19.28 5.98
N ILE A 50 -2.82 18.04 6.16
CA ILE A 50 -3.84 17.66 7.15
C ILE A 50 -3.32 17.90 8.58
N THR A 51 -2.06 17.65 8.84
CA THR A 51 -1.45 17.87 10.16
C THR A 51 -1.04 19.33 10.40
N GLY A 52 -1.09 20.18 9.36
CA GLY A 52 -0.69 21.60 9.45
C GLY A 52 0.81 21.85 9.42
N LYS A 53 1.62 20.82 9.21
CA LYS A 53 3.08 20.91 9.02
C LYS A 53 3.41 21.70 7.74
N VAL A 54 2.56 21.55 6.70
CA VAL A 54 2.64 22.33 5.47
C VAL A 54 1.32 23.07 5.28
N LYS A 55 1.40 24.35 4.95
CA LYS A 55 0.21 25.17 4.63
C LYS A 55 -0.03 25.20 3.13
N PRO A 56 -1.29 25.08 2.68
CA PRO A 56 -1.62 25.27 1.28
C PRO A 56 -1.15 26.63 0.74
N THR A 57 -0.61 26.63 -0.48
CA THR A 57 -0.31 27.86 -1.22
C THR A 57 -1.63 28.49 -1.71
N THR A 58 -2.55 27.65 -2.21
CA THR A 58 -3.93 28.03 -2.58
C THR A 58 -4.91 26.92 -2.18
N GLY A 59 -6.20 27.21 -2.22
CA GLY A 59 -7.25 26.28 -1.83
C GLY A 59 -7.49 26.24 -0.31
N THR A 60 -8.29 25.29 0.13
CA THR A 60 -8.72 25.21 1.53
C THR A 60 -8.76 23.76 2.01
N ALA A 61 -8.15 23.48 3.17
CA ALA A 61 -8.26 22.22 3.88
C ALA A 61 -9.03 22.44 5.19
N THR A 62 -10.10 21.68 5.40
CA THR A 62 -10.93 21.79 6.60
C THR A 62 -11.10 20.45 7.30
N PHE A 63 -11.03 20.45 8.62
CA PHE A 63 -11.33 19.32 9.48
C PHE A 63 -12.49 19.67 10.41
N LYS A 64 -13.59 18.92 10.37
CA LYS A 64 -14.83 19.23 11.10
C LYS A 64 -15.29 20.69 10.86
N GLY A 65 -15.19 21.16 9.61
CA GLY A 65 -15.54 22.53 9.21
C GLY A 65 -14.55 23.62 9.64
N LYS A 66 -13.45 23.29 10.32
CA LYS A 66 -12.41 24.23 10.74
C LYS A 66 -11.27 24.28 9.74
N ASN A 67 -10.93 25.47 9.23
CA ASN A 67 -9.84 25.65 8.28
C ASN A 67 -8.49 25.40 8.95
N LEU A 68 -7.80 24.32 8.53
CA LEU A 68 -6.54 23.85 9.11
C LEU A 68 -5.38 24.85 8.95
N ALA A 69 -5.39 25.70 7.92
CA ALA A 69 -4.35 26.70 7.72
C ALA A 69 -4.25 27.73 8.86
N ARG A 70 -5.31 27.84 9.69
CA ARG A 70 -5.38 28.79 10.83
C ARG A 70 -4.82 28.22 12.13
N TYR A 71 -4.45 26.94 12.16
CA TYR A 71 -4.01 26.23 13.36
C TYR A 71 -2.56 25.77 13.22
N SER A 72 -1.86 25.65 14.34
CA SER A 72 -0.57 24.96 14.44
C SER A 72 -0.78 23.44 14.50
N GLU A 73 0.27 22.67 14.23
CA GLU A 73 0.25 21.19 14.32
C GLU A 73 -0.31 20.71 15.69
N HIS A 74 0.14 21.34 16.78
CA HIS A 74 -0.32 20.99 18.12
C HIS A 74 -1.82 21.29 18.35
N GLU A 75 -2.32 22.37 17.79
CA GLU A 75 -3.75 22.69 17.87
C GLU A 75 -4.58 21.73 17.02
N ILE A 76 -4.08 21.33 15.84
CA ILE A 76 -4.72 20.34 14.98
C ILE A 76 -4.77 18.96 15.69
N ALA A 77 -3.71 18.55 16.36
CA ALA A 77 -3.71 17.35 17.19
C ALA A 77 -4.78 17.43 18.30
N LYS A 78 -4.94 18.60 18.94
CA LYS A 78 -6.02 18.83 19.94
C LYS A 78 -7.42 18.83 19.32
N LEU A 79 -7.57 19.19 18.06
CA LEU A 79 -8.84 19.10 17.33
C LEU A 79 -9.27 17.65 17.09
N GLY A 80 -8.35 16.68 17.20
CA GLY A 80 -8.63 15.25 17.06
C GLY A 80 -7.98 14.60 15.84
N VAL A 81 -6.94 15.18 15.26
CA VAL A 81 -6.12 14.53 14.21
C VAL A 81 -4.90 13.88 14.86
N GLY A 82 -4.78 12.56 14.75
CA GLY A 82 -3.60 11.80 15.18
C GLY A 82 -2.81 11.28 13.98
N ARG A 83 -1.47 11.37 14.01
CA ARG A 83 -0.60 10.83 12.97
C ARG A 83 0.42 9.85 13.53
N LYS A 84 0.46 8.63 12.97
CA LYS A 84 1.56 7.68 13.13
C LYS A 84 2.63 8.02 12.09
N PHE A 85 3.89 8.06 12.52
CA PHE A 85 5.04 8.25 11.64
C PHE A 85 5.60 6.89 11.19
N GLN A 86 6.41 6.88 10.13
CA GLN A 86 7.05 5.66 9.61
C GLN A 86 7.92 4.95 10.65
N THR A 87 8.70 5.70 11.43
CA THR A 87 9.51 5.13 12.52
C THR A 87 8.74 5.18 13.84
N PRO A 88 8.53 4.04 14.53
CA PRO A 88 7.80 3.99 15.79
C PRO A 88 8.41 4.90 16.86
N ARG A 89 7.57 5.77 17.43
CA ARG A 89 7.95 6.71 18.50
C ARG A 89 7.46 6.25 19.85
N VAL A 90 8.08 5.19 20.39
CA VAL A 90 7.77 4.63 21.70
C VAL A 90 8.88 4.91 22.71
N TYR A 91 8.54 5.04 23.97
CA TYR A 91 9.52 5.17 25.06
C TYR A 91 10.09 3.78 25.38
N LEU A 92 11.28 3.48 24.84
CA LEU A 92 11.87 2.14 24.86
C LEU A 92 12.13 1.59 26.26
N ASN A 93 12.47 2.45 27.22
CA ASN A 93 12.74 2.07 28.62
C ASN A 93 11.47 1.91 29.47
N LEU A 94 10.32 2.31 28.95
CA LEU A 94 9.02 2.14 29.59
C LEU A 94 8.31 0.89 29.09
N THR A 95 7.42 0.33 29.90
CA THR A 95 6.58 -0.77 29.47
C THR A 95 5.44 -0.30 28.56
N PRO A 96 4.80 -1.18 27.75
CA PRO A 96 3.60 -0.83 26.99
C PRO A 96 2.54 -0.14 27.84
N ARG A 97 2.26 -0.66 29.02
CA ARG A 97 1.33 -0.05 29.97
C ARG A 97 1.70 1.39 30.29
N GLN A 98 2.96 1.66 30.63
CA GLN A 98 3.45 3.00 30.96
C GLN A 98 3.42 3.94 29.75
N ASN A 99 3.75 3.45 28.56
CA ASN A 99 3.63 4.23 27.32
C ASN A 99 2.18 4.68 27.09
N LEU A 100 1.22 3.77 27.25
CA LEU A 100 -0.21 4.08 27.10
C LEU A 100 -0.71 5.04 28.19
N GLU A 101 -0.31 4.85 29.46
CA GLU A 101 -0.65 5.74 30.57
C GLU A 101 -0.17 7.17 30.33
N LEU A 102 1.07 7.34 29.82
CA LEU A 102 1.59 8.65 29.44
C LEU A 102 0.76 9.29 28.31
N SER A 103 0.35 8.51 27.33
CA SER A 103 -0.44 8.99 26.20
C SER A 103 -1.86 9.40 26.60
N CYS A 104 -2.51 8.67 27.52
CA CYS A 104 -3.80 9.06 28.11
C CYS A 104 -3.71 10.40 28.87
N ASN A 105 -2.57 10.68 29.51
CA ASN A 105 -2.36 11.87 30.33
C ASN A 105 -1.92 13.10 29.54
N ALA A 106 -1.53 12.96 28.29
CA ALA A 106 -1.02 14.05 27.44
C ALA A 106 -2.01 15.25 27.32
N ARG A 107 -3.31 15.02 27.56
CA ARG A 107 -4.36 16.08 27.60
C ARG A 107 -4.57 16.71 28.98
N LYS A 108 -3.95 16.17 30.05
CA LYS A 108 -4.13 16.71 31.42
C LYS A 108 -3.00 17.67 31.79
N ASN A 109 -3.31 18.65 32.65
CA ASN A 109 -2.30 19.59 33.17
C ASN A 109 -1.21 18.84 33.93
N LEU A 110 0.05 19.14 33.62
CA LEU A 110 1.27 18.54 34.19
C LEU A 110 1.27 18.47 35.73
N TRP A 111 0.66 19.44 36.42
CA TRP A 111 0.54 19.50 37.88
C TRP A 111 -0.33 18.40 38.46
N ASN A 112 -1.38 17.96 37.78
CA ASN A 112 -2.24 16.88 38.24
C ASN A 112 -1.64 15.49 38.02
N SER A 113 -0.69 15.37 37.07
CA SER A 113 -0.05 14.11 36.68
C SER A 113 1.02 13.63 37.68
N LEU A 114 1.67 14.57 38.37
CA LEU A 114 2.81 14.29 39.26
C LEU A 114 2.41 13.75 40.66
N PHE A 115 1.17 13.94 41.11
CA PHE A 115 0.74 13.62 42.48
C PHE A 115 -0.53 12.79 42.58
N SER A 116 -1.18 12.39 41.50
CA SER A 116 -2.41 11.59 41.58
C SER A 116 -2.18 10.13 41.23
N LYS A 117 -2.74 9.21 42.02
CA LYS A 117 -2.88 7.79 41.63
C LYS A 117 -3.68 7.73 40.32
N VAL A 118 -3.22 6.91 39.35
CA VAL A 118 -3.94 6.69 38.10
C VAL A 118 -5.39 6.35 38.38
N PRO A 119 -6.37 7.13 37.90
CA PRO A 119 -7.79 6.87 38.15
C PRO A 119 -8.21 5.49 37.66
N GLN A 120 -9.16 4.85 38.34
CA GLN A 120 -9.62 3.51 37.94
C GLN A 120 -10.19 3.46 36.50
N ALA A 121 -10.82 4.54 36.05
CA ALA A 121 -11.29 4.68 34.67
C ALA A 121 -10.14 4.62 33.68
N GLU A 122 -9.03 5.30 33.95
CA GLU A 122 -7.85 5.35 33.10
C GLU A 122 -7.14 3.98 33.01
N ARG A 123 -7.07 3.25 34.14
CA ARG A 123 -6.57 1.87 34.15
C ARG A 123 -7.41 0.94 33.27
N ARG A 124 -8.74 1.09 33.26
CA ARG A 124 -9.64 0.33 32.38
C ARG A 124 -9.39 0.67 30.92
N THR A 125 -9.21 1.94 30.60
CA THR A 125 -8.87 2.39 29.23
C THR A 125 -7.56 1.78 28.76
N VAL A 126 -6.50 1.84 29.60
CA VAL A 126 -5.19 1.26 29.27
C VAL A 126 -5.28 -0.26 29.10
N SER A 127 -6.03 -0.96 29.94
CA SER A 127 -6.23 -2.41 29.81
C SER A 127 -6.96 -2.76 28.51
N GLY A 128 -8.02 -2.03 28.15
CA GLY A 128 -8.74 -2.22 26.89
C GLY A 128 -7.85 -1.93 25.67
N LEU A 129 -7.00 -0.90 25.75
CA LEU A 129 -6.05 -0.60 24.68
C LEU A 129 -5.01 -1.73 24.51
N LEU A 130 -4.48 -2.28 25.62
CA LEU A 130 -3.55 -3.41 25.57
C LEU A 130 -4.20 -4.65 24.93
N GLU A 131 -5.47 -4.89 25.20
CA GLU A 131 -6.26 -5.96 24.56
C GLU A 131 -6.41 -5.67 23.05
N THR A 132 -6.81 -4.44 22.69
CA THR A 132 -7.02 -4.03 21.29
C THR A 132 -5.75 -4.18 20.45
N ILE A 133 -4.58 -3.76 20.98
CA ILE A 133 -3.30 -3.86 20.27
C ILE A 133 -2.58 -5.22 20.48
N GLY A 134 -3.19 -6.18 21.19
CA GLY A 134 -2.66 -7.53 21.38
C GLY A 134 -1.41 -7.63 22.26
N LEU A 135 -1.15 -6.64 23.14
CA LEU A 135 0.07 -6.59 23.98
C LEU A 135 -0.15 -6.91 25.46
N VAL A 136 -1.26 -7.57 25.81
CA VAL A 136 -1.57 -7.92 27.21
C VAL A 136 -0.46 -8.76 27.84
N ALA A 137 0.03 -9.79 27.14
CA ALA A 137 1.09 -10.68 27.64
C ALA A 137 2.45 -9.98 27.85
N LYS A 138 2.66 -8.84 27.19
CA LYS A 138 3.91 -8.05 27.22
C LYS A 138 3.71 -6.68 27.89
N ALA A 139 2.56 -6.48 28.57
CA ALA A 139 2.16 -5.20 29.14
C ALA A 139 3.19 -4.59 30.11
N ASP A 140 3.96 -5.42 30.80
CA ASP A 140 4.89 -5.03 31.86
C ASP A 140 6.36 -5.34 31.51
N ILE A 141 6.66 -5.66 30.23
CA ILE A 141 8.02 -5.84 29.70
C ILE A 141 8.47 -4.52 29.03
N PRO A 142 9.70 -4.01 29.26
CA PRO A 142 10.15 -2.79 28.60
C PRO A 142 10.02 -2.85 27.07
N ALA A 143 9.54 -1.77 26.46
CA ALA A 143 9.22 -1.72 25.01
C ALA A 143 10.43 -1.96 24.10
N GLN A 144 11.67 -1.79 24.58
CA GLN A 144 12.88 -2.14 23.82
C GLN A 144 12.91 -3.63 23.40
N PHE A 145 12.29 -4.53 24.16
CA PHE A 145 12.24 -5.97 23.90
C PHE A 145 11.07 -6.41 23.01
N LEU A 146 10.22 -5.48 22.59
CA LEU A 146 9.15 -5.74 21.63
C LEU A 146 9.75 -5.92 20.23
N SER A 147 9.08 -6.74 19.38
CA SER A 147 9.37 -6.82 17.96
C SER A 147 9.12 -5.48 17.26
N HIS A 148 9.49 -5.36 15.98
CA HIS A 148 9.21 -4.16 15.21
C HIS A 148 7.70 -3.94 15.07
N GLY A 149 6.94 -4.97 14.72
CA GLY A 149 5.49 -4.91 14.60
C GLY A 149 4.80 -4.56 15.93
N GLU A 150 5.24 -5.17 17.04
CA GLU A 150 4.71 -4.87 18.37
C GLU A 150 4.93 -3.41 18.79
N LYS A 151 6.07 -2.82 18.41
CA LYS A 151 6.32 -1.38 18.62
C LYS A 151 5.39 -0.51 17.77
N GLN A 152 5.09 -0.94 16.53
CA GLN A 152 4.11 -0.24 15.69
C GLN A 152 2.71 -0.31 16.28
N TRP A 153 2.28 -1.47 16.78
CA TRP A 153 0.98 -1.61 17.45
C TRP A 153 0.91 -0.77 18.74
N LEU A 154 1.99 -0.73 19.50
CA LEU A 154 2.07 0.13 20.70
C LEU A 154 1.92 1.61 20.32
N GLU A 155 2.58 2.08 19.25
CA GLU A 155 2.45 3.46 18.77
C GLU A 155 1.02 3.77 18.33
N ILE A 156 0.37 2.87 17.60
CA ILE A 156 -1.06 3.00 17.24
C ILE A 156 -1.91 3.10 18.53
N GLY A 157 -1.67 2.23 19.51
CA GLY A 157 -2.35 2.29 20.80
C GLY A 157 -2.15 3.61 21.53
N MET A 158 -0.93 4.17 21.52
CA MET A 158 -0.62 5.48 22.10
C MET A 158 -1.36 6.62 21.41
N LEU A 159 -1.57 6.54 20.10
CA LEU A 159 -2.38 7.49 19.35
C LEU A 159 -3.87 7.37 19.70
N VAL A 160 -4.39 6.15 19.71
CA VAL A 160 -5.79 5.86 20.08
C VAL A 160 -6.09 6.29 21.52
N ALA A 161 -5.12 6.15 22.45
CA ALA A 161 -5.23 6.64 23.83
C ALA A 161 -5.56 8.14 23.93
N GLN A 162 -5.21 8.92 22.91
CA GLN A 162 -5.53 10.34 22.81
C GLN A 162 -6.93 10.61 22.23
N SER A 163 -7.70 9.55 21.92
CA SER A 163 -9.07 9.61 21.39
C SER A 163 -9.16 10.54 20.16
N PRO A 164 -8.37 10.33 19.09
CA PRO A 164 -8.48 11.12 17.87
C PRO A 164 -9.76 10.76 17.11
N ASP A 165 -10.32 11.73 16.39
CA ASP A 165 -11.45 11.47 15.47
C ASP A 165 -10.96 11.00 14.09
N LEU A 166 -9.74 11.40 13.72
CA LEU A 166 -9.06 11.02 12.48
C LEU A 166 -7.66 10.49 12.78
N LEU A 167 -7.40 9.26 12.38
CA LEU A 167 -6.08 8.64 12.42
C LEU A 167 -5.44 8.70 11.03
N LEU A 168 -4.21 9.19 10.96
CA LEU A 168 -3.35 9.17 9.78
C LEU A 168 -2.25 8.16 10.00
N VAL A 169 -2.24 7.10 9.21
CA VAL A 169 -1.33 5.94 9.36
C VAL A 169 -0.50 5.82 8.08
N ASP A 170 0.80 6.06 8.21
CA ASP A 170 1.74 6.12 7.10
C ASP A 170 2.58 4.84 7.09
N GLU A 171 2.44 4.03 6.05
CA GLU A 171 3.12 2.74 5.83
C GLU A 171 3.14 1.82 7.07
N PRO A 172 1.96 1.40 7.57
CA PRO A 172 1.87 0.64 8.82
C PRO A 172 2.50 -0.75 8.78
N VAL A 173 2.74 -1.32 7.59
CA VAL A 173 3.26 -2.70 7.47
C VAL A 173 4.68 -2.77 6.95
N ALA A 174 5.37 -1.64 6.76
CA ALA A 174 6.75 -1.61 6.30
C ALA A 174 7.67 -2.40 7.23
N GLY A 175 8.34 -3.44 6.69
CA GLY A 175 9.27 -4.29 7.43
C GLY A 175 8.63 -5.28 8.41
N LEU A 176 7.34 -5.55 8.29
CA LEU A 176 6.62 -6.55 9.06
C LEU A 176 6.68 -7.92 8.38
N THR A 177 6.51 -8.97 9.17
CA THR A 177 6.22 -10.32 8.68
C THR A 177 4.76 -10.42 8.22
N ASP A 178 4.41 -11.44 7.42
CA ASP A 178 3.04 -11.65 6.93
C ASP A 178 2.03 -11.80 8.08
N GLU A 179 2.44 -12.47 9.17
CA GLU A 179 1.61 -12.60 10.37
C GLU A 179 1.38 -11.24 11.05
N GLU A 180 2.42 -10.42 11.19
CA GLU A 180 2.32 -9.07 11.76
C GLU A 180 1.50 -8.14 10.84
N THR A 181 1.64 -8.26 9.53
CA THR A 181 0.84 -7.55 8.51
C THR A 181 -0.64 -7.88 8.65
N THR A 182 -0.98 -9.17 8.71
CA THR A 182 -2.37 -9.62 8.89
C THR A 182 -2.98 -9.06 10.19
N LYS A 183 -2.25 -9.13 11.30
CA LYS A 183 -2.68 -8.58 12.60
C LYS A 183 -2.86 -7.06 12.56
N THR A 184 -1.96 -6.35 11.86
CA THR A 184 -2.06 -4.89 11.66
C THR A 184 -3.33 -4.54 10.90
N GLY A 185 -3.67 -5.30 9.85
CA GLY A 185 -4.92 -5.13 9.11
C GLY A 185 -6.16 -5.32 9.99
N GLN A 186 -6.20 -6.38 10.79
CA GLN A 186 -7.29 -6.63 11.74
C GLN A 186 -7.41 -5.51 12.78
N LEU A 187 -6.29 -5.01 13.29
CA LEU A 187 -6.26 -3.88 14.22
C LEU A 187 -6.87 -2.63 13.58
N LEU A 188 -6.45 -2.25 12.38
CA LEU A 188 -6.97 -1.07 11.70
C LEU A 188 -8.47 -1.20 11.38
N LEU A 189 -8.93 -2.38 10.97
CA LEU A 189 -10.36 -2.64 10.73
C LEU A 189 -11.18 -2.50 12.02
N SER A 190 -10.68 -3.00 13.16
CA SER A 190 -11.37 -2.85 14.45
C SER A 190 -11.42 -1.39 14.92
N LEU A 191 -10.35 -0.62 14.69
CA LEU A 191 -10.31 0.81 15.01
C LEU A 191 -11.22 1.64 14.12
N ALA A 192 -11.45 1.23 12.89
CA ALA A 192 -12.36 1.92 11.95
C ALA A 192 -13.84 1.89 12.38
N GLU A 193 -14.22 1.03 13.34
CA GLU A 193 -15.57 1.04 13.93
C GLU A 193 -15.85 2.31 14.76
N SER A 194 -14.81 2.95 15.27
CA SER A 194 -14.91 4.11 16.18
C SER A 194 -14.12 5.34 15.74
N HIS A 195 -13.26 5.21 14.75
CA HIS A 195 -12.39 6.28 14.24
C HIS A 195 -12.48 6.38 12.71
N SER A 196 -12.29 7.59 12.19
CA SER A 196 -11.98 7.75 10.76
C SER A 196 -10.49 7.48 10.56
N ILE A 197 -10.12 6.73 9.52
CA ILE A 197 -8.73 6.32 9.31
C ILE A 197 -8.32 6.58 7.87
N ILE A 198 -7.20 7.28 7.68
CA ILE A 198 -6.49 7.35 6.40
C ILE A 198 -5.22 6.51 6.53
N VAL A 199 -5.06 5.54 5.63
CA VAL A 199 -3.86 4.72 5.51
C VAL A 199 -3.16 5.07 4.21
N ILE A 200 -1.87 5.39 4.26
CA ILE A 200 -1.02 5.45 3.07
C ILE A 200 -0.27 4.13 2.98
N GLU A 201 -0.37 3.47 1.84
CA GLU A 201 0.29 2.19 1.60
C GLU A 201 0.67 2.02 0.14
N HIS A 202 1.61 1.11 -0.09
CA HIS A 202 2.04 0.67 -1.40
C HIS A 202 1.99 -0.87 -1.54
N ASP A 203 1.82 -1.60 -0.44
CA ASP A 203 1.58 -3.04 -0.44
C ASP A 203 0.13 -3.32 -0.85
N MET A 204 -0.04 -3.83 -2.08
CA MET A 204 -1.36 -4.03 -2.67
C MET A 204 -2.11 -5.21 -2.04
N GLU A 205 -1.42 -6.18 -1.44
CA GLU A 205 -2.04 -7.29 -0.74
C GLU A 205 -2.66 -6.80 0.58
N PHE A 206 -1.90 -6.03 1.34
CA PHE A 206 -2.41 -5.38 2.53
C PHE A 206 -3.55 -4.39 2.21
N VAL A 207 -3.45 -3.62 1.12
CA VAL A 207 -4.54 -2.73 0.68
C VAL A 207 -5.80 -3.53 0.40
N ARG A 208 -5.73 -4.68 -0.29
CA ARG A 208 -6.90 -5.56 -0.53
C ARG A 208 -7.54 -6.04 0.77
N GLN A 209 -6.74 -6.32 1.79
CA GLN A 209 -7.23 -6.82 3.08
C GLN A 209 -8.08 -5.78 3.82
N ILE A 210 -7.70 -4.49 3.77
CA ILE A 210 -8.31 -3.46 4.64
C ILE A 210 -9.18 -2.45 3.88
N ALA A 211 -8.95 -2.24 2.58
CA ALA A 211 -9.55 -1.13 1.86
C ALA A 211 -11.05 -1.37 1.55
N ARG A 212 -11.89 -0.44 2.02
CA ARG A 212 -13.27 -0.27 1.53
C ARG A 212 -13.30 0.70 0.36
N THR A 213 -12.60 1.79 0.48
CA THR A 213 -12.42 2.81 -0.55
C THR A 213 -10.95 3.12 -0.70
N VAL A 214 -10.49 3.18 -1.94
CA VAL A 214 -9.12 3.52 -2.33
C VAL A 214 -9.13 4.83 -3.09
N THR A 215 -8.20 5.72 -2.76
CA THR A 215 -7.89 6.95 -3.51
C THR A 215 -6.50 6.81 -4.12
N VAL A 216 -6.39 6.98 -5.41
CA VAL A 216 -5.11 6.99 -6.12
C VAL A 216 -4.62 8.41 -6.28
N LEU A 217 -3.44 8.71 -5.74
CA LEU A 217 -2.75 9.97 -5.98
C LEU A 217 -1.70 9.80 -7.09
N HIS A 218 -1.68 10.76 -8.00
CA HIS A 218 -0.67 10.84 -9.05
C HIS A 218 -0.33 12.29 -9.32
N GLU A 219 0.96 12.63 -9.40
CA GLU A 219 1.47 13.99 -9.67
C GLU A 219 0.79 15.12 -8.88
N GLY A 220 0.45 14.86 -7.62
CA GLY A 220 -0.16 15.86 -6.74
C GLY A 220 -1.66 16.06 -6.94
N THR A 221 -2.34 15.19 -7.68
CA THR A 221 -3.79 15.19 -7.91
C THR A 221 -4.42 13.88 -7.49
N VAL A 222 -5.74 13.85 -7.28
CA VAL A 222 -6.52 12.61 -7.18
C VAL A 222 -6.77 12.11 -8.61
N LEU A 223 -6.24 10.93 -8.93
CA LEU A 223 -6.40 10.30 -10.24
C LEU A 223 -7.75 9.59 -10.34
N CYS A 224 -8.07 8.75 -9.35
CA CYS A 224 -9.38 8.11 -9.22
C CYS A 224 -9.68 7.75 -7.77
N GLU A 225 -10.95 7.47 -7.49
CA GLU A 225 -11.45 6.95 -6.21
C GLU A 225 -12.48 5.85 -6.48
N GLY A 226 -12.48 4.81 -5.65
CA GLY A 226 -13.45 3.73 -5.76
C GLY A 226 -13.11 2.53 -4.87
N THR A 227 -13.82 1.44 -5.08
CA THR A 227 -13.45 0.15 -4.50
C THR A 227 -12.15 -0.36 -5.11
N MET A 228 -11.45 -1.27 -4.44
CA MET A 228 -10.22 -1.87 -4.98
C MET A 228 -10.41 -2.42 -6.39
N ALA A 229 -11.53 -3.11 -6.65
CA ALA A 229 -11.83 -3.66 -7.96
C ALA A 229 -12.03 -2.56 -9.03
N GLN A 230 -12.63 -1.42 -8.70
CA GLN A 230 -12.79 -0.30 -9.63
C GLN A 230 -11.45 0.35 -9.93
N VAL A 231 -10.63 0.58 -8.91
CA VAL A 231 -9.31 1.21 -9.04
C VAL A 231 -8.35 0.35 -9.86
N GLN A 232 -8.33 -0.96 -9.63
CA GLN A 232 -7.48 -1.89 -10.39
C GLN A 232 -7.84 -1.97 -11.89
N ASN A 233 -9.11 -1.74 -12.23
CA ASN A 233 -9.59 -1.77 -13.61
C ASN A 233 -9.67 -0.38 -14.26
N ASP A 234 -9.32 0.70 -13.55
CA ASP A 234 -9.31 2.04 -14.12
C ASP A 234 -8.15 2.18 -15.14
N PRO A 235 -8.44 2.52 -16.42
CA PRO A 235 -7.40 2.63 -17.45
C PRO A 235 -6.30 3.63 -17.10
N LYS A 236 -6.63 4.72 -16.41
CA LYS A 236 -5.65 5.74 -16.01
C LYS A 236 -4.73 5.23 -14.89
N VAL A 237 -5.27 4.44 -13.95
CA VAL A 237 -4.45 3.80 -12.91
C VAL A 237 -3.53 2.77 -13.53
N ILE A 238 -4.07 1.95 -14.44
CA ILE A 238 -3.27 0.99 -15.20
C ILE A 238 -2.14 1.72 -15.94
N GLU A 239 -2.43 2.82 -16.63
CA GLU A 239 -1.44 3.64 -17.35
C GLU A 239 -0.36 4.18 -16.39
N VAL A 240 -0.74 4.73 -15.23
CA VAL A 240 0.19 5.33 -14.25
C VAL A 240 1.08 4.31 -13.57
N TYR A 241 0.53 3.16 -13.21
CA TYR A 241 1.30 2.09 -12.55
C TYR A 241 2.05 1.18 -13.53
N LEU A 242 1.60 1.14 -14.78
CA LEU A 242 2.15 0.28 -15.83
C LEU A 242 2.73 1.08 -17.02
N GLY A 243 2.56 2.41 -17.04
CA GLY A 243 2.70 3.24 -18.25
C GLY A 243 4.00 4.00 -18.43
N GLU A 244 4.91 4.06 -17.47
CA GLU A 244 6.23 4.66 -17.67
C GLU A 244 7.34 3.78 -17.08
N ALA A 245 7.62 2.66 -17.77
CA ALA A 245 8.95 2.11 -17.75
C ALA A 245 9.76 2.86 -18.81
N PRO A 246 10.70 3.74 -18.45
CA PRO A 246 11.47 4.47 -19.44
C PRO A 246 12.35 3.58 -20.34
N THR A 247 12.38 2.28 -20.10
CA THR A 247 13.27 1.30 -20.73
C THR A 247 12.59 0.21 -21.52
N LEU A 248 11.26 0.01 -21.37
CA LEU A 248 10.54 -1.06 -22.05
C LEU A 248 9.56 -0.51 -23.11
N SER A 249 9.50 -1.16 -24.28
CA SER A 249 8.53 -0.83 -25.31
C SER A 249 7.11 -1.21 -24.89
N ALA A 250 6.09 -0.65 -25.56
CA ALA A 250 4.69 -0.99 -25.30
C ALA A 250 4.42 -2.50 -25.50
N GLU A 251 5.11 -3.13 -26.48
CA GLU A 251 5.06 -4.55 -26.76
C GLU A 251 5.65 -5.37 -25.60
N GLN A 252 6.82 -4.99 -25.12
CA GLN A 252 7.48 -5.64 -23.97
C GLN A 252 6.60 -5.57 -22.71
N LEU A 253 5.96 -4.42 -22.45
CA LEU A 253 5.01 -4.24 -21.35
C LEU A 253 3.79 -5.18 -21.48
N ASN A 254 3.26 -5.37 -22.68
CA ASN A 254 2.15 -6.29 -22.89
C ASN A 254 2.56 -7.75 -22.64
N ILE A 255 3.78 -8.14 -23.01
CA ILE A 255 4.31 -9.47 -22.71
C ILE A 255 4.43 -9.69 -21.19
N ILE A 256 4.95 -8.71 -20.46
CA ILE A 256 5.05 -8.77 -19.00
C ILE A 256 3.67 -8.93 -18.34
N ARG A 257 2.67 -8.21 -18.82
CA ARG A 257 1.29 -8.34 -18.34
C ARG A 257 0.71 -9.74 -18.52
N ILE A 258 1.01 -10.37 -19.64
CA ILE A 258 0.61 -11.75 -19.93
C ILE A 258 1.30 -12.71 -18.96
N VAL A 259 2.61 -12.55 -18.77
CA VAL A 259 3.39 -13.36 -17.83
C VAL A 259 2.86 -13.20 -16.40
N ALA A 260 2.55 -11.98 -15.98
CA ALA A 260 1.92 -11.71 -14.70
C ALA A 260 0.55 -12.38 -14.55
N SER A 261 -0.32 -12.29 -15.58
CA SER A 261 -1.64 -12.94 -15.57
C SER A 261 -1.54 -14.46 -15.42
N MET A 262 -0.50 -15.08 -15.99
CA MET A 262 -0.27 -16.52 -15.89
C MET A 262 0.27 -16.91 -14.51
N ALA A 263 1.19 -16.13 -13.96
CA ALA A 263 1.72 -16.33 -12.61
C ALA A 263 0.64 -16.20 -11.51
N TRP A 264 -0.42 -15.45 -11.75
CA TRP A 264 -1.55 -15.29 -10.84
C TRP A 264 -2.70 -16.31 -11.06
N ALA A 265 -2.51 -17.29 -11.94
CA ALA A 265 -3.56 -18.22 -12.32
C ALA A 265 -4.12 -19.05 -11.17
N ASP A 266 -3.28 -19.42 -10.21
CA ASP A 266 -3.66 -20.21 -9.03
C ASP A 266 -3.87 -19.38 -7.74
N ALA A 267 -3.77 -18.04 -7.84
CA ALA A 267 -3.88 -17.09 -6.73
C ALA A 267 -2.80 -17.27 -5.63
N ASN A 268 -1.74 -18.01 -5.88
CA ASN A 268 -0.67 -18.29 -4.92
C ASN A 268 0.71 -18.02 -5.55
N PHE A 269 1.09 -16.75 -5.61
CA PHE A 269 2.33 -16.32 -6.24
C PHE A 269 3.46 -16.24 -5.19
N GLU A 270 4.23 -17.31 -5.07
CA GLU A 270 5.30 -17.47 -4.07
C GLU A 270 6.46 -16.47 -4.30
N PRO A 271 7.10 -15.94 -3.21
CA PRO A 271 8.23 -15.00 -3.34
C PRO A 271 9.41 -15.54 -4.14
N GLU A 272 9.65 -16.84 -4.12
CA GLU A 272 10.72 -17.51 -4.87
C GLU A 272 10.40 -17.54 -6.37
N GLU A 273 9.16 -17.77 -6.74
CA GLU A 273 8.66 -17.67 -8.12
C GLU A 273 8.80 -16.25 -8.66
N GLN A 274 8.38 -15.29 -7.86
CA GLN A 274 8.49 -13.88 -8.20
C GLN A 274 9.93 -13.49 -8.50
N ALA A 275 10.88 -13.90 -7.65
CA ALA A 275 12.30 -13.60 -7.83
C ALA A 275 12.84 -14.21 -9.14
N LEU A 276 12.47 -15.45 -9.44
CA LEU A 276 12.94 -16.15 -10.64
C LEU A 276 12.36 -15.56 -11.93
N ILE A 277 11.09 -15.19 -11.94
CA ILE A 277 10.45 -14.51 -13.07
C ILE A 277 11.10 -13.14 -13.30
N LEU A 278 11.37 -12.37 -12.24
CA LEU A 278 12.07 -11.10 -12.33
C LEU A 278 13.46 -11.23 -12.92
N ASP A 279 14.22 -12.26 -12.51
CA ASP A 279 15.53 -12.57 -13.07
C ASP A 279 15.45 -12.89 -14.56
N ARG A 280 14.53 -13.75 -14.97
CA ARG A 280 14.33 -14.14 -16.37
C ARG A 280 13.92 -12.97 -17.24
N LEU A 281 12.90 -12.19 -16.82
CA LEU A 281 12.43 -11.03 -17.57
C LEU A 281 13.51 -9.95 -17.70
N SER A 282 14.25 -9.66 -16.61
CA SER A 282 15.31 -8.66 -16.66
C SER A 282 16.45 -9.05 -17.60
N LEU A 283 16.84 -10.32 -17.63
CA LEU A 283 17.83 -10.86 -18.58
C LEU A 283 17.37 -10.83 -20.04
N GLN A 284 16.07 -11.06 -20.27
CA GLN A 284 15.50 -11.05 -21.62
C GLN A 284 15.46 -9.63 -22.21
N PHE A 285 15.21 -8.61 -21.37
CA PHE A 285 15.02 -7.23 -21.83
C PHE A 285 16.29 -6.37 -21.79
N SER A 286 17.33 -6.77 -21.04
CA SER A 286 18.62 -6.08 -21.02
C SER A 286 19.79 -6.99 -20.72
N GLN A 287 20.95 -6.68 -21.32
CA GLN A 287 22.24 -7.30 -20.99
C GLN A 287 23.08 -6.43 -20.03
N ASP A 288 22.64 -5.21 -19.76
CA ASP A 288 23.29 -4.29 -18.80
C ASP A 288 22.86 -4.61 -17.37
N LYS A 289 23.81 -4.86 -16.48
CA LYS A 289 23.52 -5.27 -15.09
C LYS A 289 22.87 -4.17 -14.25
N ASP A 290 23.23 -2.91 -14.48
CA ASP A 290 22.65 -1.79 -13.74
C ASP A 290 21.19 -1.60 -14.18
N LEU A 291 20.94 -1.69 -15.48
CA LEU A 291 19.60 -1.63 -16.05
C LEU A 291 18.74 -2.85 -15.66
N GLN A 292 19.34 -4.05 -15.55
CA GLN A 292 18.65 -5.24 -15.02
C GLN A 292 18.18 -5.05 -13.59
N HIS A 293 18.96 -4.36 -12.76
CA HIS A 293 18.59 -4.07 -11.37
C HIS A 293 17.40 -3.10 -11.30
N GLU A 294 17.43 -2.04 -12.08
CA GLU A 294 16.31 -1.09 -12.19
C GLU A 294 15.06 -1.77 -12.74
N LEU A 295 15.18 -2.58 -13.80
CA LEU A 295 14.10 -3.36 -14.38
C LEU A 295 13.45 -4.32 -13.36
N LYS A 296 14.23 -5.00 -12.51
CA LYS A 296 13.68 -5.90 -11.48
C LYS A 296 12.81 -5.16 -10.47
N ILE A 297 13.23 -3.98 -10.03
CA ILE A 297 12.44 -3.14 -9.10
C ILE A 297 11.12 -2.74 -9.77
N GLU A 298 11.18 -2.35 -11.02
CA GLU A 298 10.04 -1.91 -11.80
C GLU A 298 9.10 -3.08 -12.12
N LEU A 299 9.63 -4.20 -12.62
CA LEU A 299 8.88 -5.41 -12.95
C LEU A 299 8.17 -6.02 -11.74
N LYS A 300 8.73 -5.88 -10.54
CA LYS A 300 8.09 -6.34 -9.30
C LYS A 300 6.72 -5.70 -9.10
N ASN A 301 6.57 -4.42 -9.43
CA ASN A 301 5.30 -3.71 -9.35
C ASN A 301 4.29 -4.21 -10.40
N TYR A 302 4.77 -4.60 -11.59
CA TYR A 302 3.92 -5.19 -12.64
C TYR A 302 3.42 -6.58 -12.27
N LEU A 303 4.30 -7.42 -11.73
CA LEU A 303 3.93 -8.77 -11.28
C LEU A 303 2.93 -8.76 -10.11
N ALA A 304 2.90 -7.69 -9.32
CA ALA A 304 1.91 -7.52 -8.25
C ALA A 304 0.49 -7.21 -8.75
N THR A 305 0.28 -6.98 -10.06
CA THR A 305 -1.01 -6.55 -10.62
C THR A 305 -1.60 -7.67 -11.49
N ASN A 306 -2.72 -8.24 -11.07
CA ASN A 306 -3.45 -9.23 -11.86
C ASN A 306 -4.30 -8.53 -12.93
N ILE A 307 -3.91 -8.65 -14.20
CA ILE A 307 -4.61 -8.08 -15.37
C ILE A 307 -5.27 -9.23 -16.14
N PRO A 308 -6.54 -9.10 -16.58
CA PRO A 308 -7.19 -10.13 -17.38
C PRO A 308 -6.40 -10.45 -18.65
N LEU A 309 -6.13 -11.75 -18.86
CA LEU A 309 -5.33 -12.28 -19.96
C LEU A 309 -5.86 -11.82 -21.33
N GLU A 310 -7.18 -11.84 -21.52
CA GLU A 310 -7.86 -11.44 -22.74
C GLU A 310 -7.55 -10.02 -23.17
N GLN A 311 -7.45 -9.10 -22.22
CA GLN A 311 -7.15 -7.69 -22.51
C GLN A 311 -5.70 -7.48 -22.93
N SER A 312 -4.78 -8.28 -22.39
CA SER A 312 -3.36 -8.18 -22.68
C SER A 312 -3.00 -8.83 -24.02
N VAL A 313 -3.58 -9.98 -24.34
CA VAL A 313 -3.34 -10.69 -25.60
C VAL A 313 -3.85 -9.91 -26.81
N GLN A 314 -5.00 -9.22 -26.72
CA GLN A 314 -5.53 -8.38 -27.80
C GLN A 314 -4.59 -7.25 -28.21
N LYS A 315 -3.65 -6.86 -27.38
CA LYS A 315 -2.67 -5.80 -27.65
C LYS A 315 -1.40 -6.30 -28.33
N LEU A 316 -1.22 -7.61 -28.50
CA LEU A 316 -0.11 -8.19 -29.26
C LEU A 316 -0.39 -8.09 -30.74
N THR A 317 0.29 -7.18 -31.42
CA THR A 317 0.00 -6.84 -32.83
C THR A 317 0.79 -7.69 -33.81
N THR A 318 1.99 -8.19 -33.43
CA THR A 318 2.85 -8.97 -34.34
C THR A 318 2.87 -10.45 -33.95
N GLU A 319 3.19 -11.32 -34.92
CA GLU A 319 3.37 -12.76 -34.68
C GLU A 319 4.58 -13.03 -33.78
N ASP A 320 5.64 -12.21 -33.90
CA ASP A 320 6.84 -12.36 -33.08
C ASP A 320 6.58 -12.03 -31.61
N ASP A 321 5.75 -11.01 -31.32
CA ASP A 321 5.32 -10.69 -29.94
C ASP A 321 4.51 -11.84 -29.33
N ARG A 322 3.61 -12.45 -30.13
CA ARG A 322 2.81 -13.61 -29.72
C ARG A 322 3.69 -14.82 -29.41
N LYS A 323 4.71 -15.09 -30.23
CA LYS A 323 5.70 -16.15 -30.02
C LYS A 323 6.52 -15.90 -28.75
N MET A 324 6.97 -14.65 -28.55
CA MET A 324 7.72 -14.28 -27.34
C MET A 324 6.88 -14.41 -26.08
N ALA A 325 5.63 -13.94 -26.12
CA ALA A 325 4.69 -14.08 -25.02
C ALA A 325 4.41 -15.55 -24.69
N LEU A 326 4.24 -16.40 -25.68
CA LEU A 326 4.07 -17.84 -25.50
C LEU A 326 5.29 -18.47 -24.83
N LYS A 327 6.49 -18.14 -25.31
CA LYS A 327 7.75 -18.68 -24.76
C LYS A 327 7.91 -18.32 -23.30
N LEU A 328 7.81 -17.03 -22.95
CA LEU A 328 7.97 -16.55 -21.59
C LEU A 328 6.84 -17.06 -20.67
N GLY A 329 5.60 -17.09 -21.15
CA GLY A 329 4.49 -17.66 -20.41
C GLY A 329 4.68 -19.15 -20.09
N TYR A 330 5.19 -19.93 -21.04
CA TYR A 330 5.48 -21.35 -20.82
C TYR A 330 6.69 -21.56 -19.91
N GLU A 331 7.74 -20.72 -20.00
CA GLU A 331 8.87 -20.74 -19.06
C GLU A 331 8.41 -20.55 -17.62
N VAL A 332 7.48 -19.62 -17.38
CA VAL A 332 6.93 -19.36 -16.03
C VAL A 332 6.19 -20.58 -15.49
N LEU A 333 5.33 -21.20 -16.28
CA LEU A 333 4.61 -22.40 -15.88
C LEU A 333 5.53 -23.58 -15.54
N ARG A 334 6.71 -23.67 -16.17
CA ARG A 334 7.65 -24.79 -15.97
C ARG A 334 8.51 -24.65 -14.72
N VAL A 335 8.55 -23.45 -14.14
CA VAL A 335 9.41 -23.16 -12.98
C VAL A 335 9.01 -23.96 -11.75
N ASN A 336 7.72 -24.08 -11.45
CA ASN A 336 7.21 -24.67 -10.20
C ASN A 336 6.42 -25.97 -10.38
N GLY A 337 6.33 -26.46 -11.61
CA GLY A 337 5.43 -27.57 -11.93
C GLY A 337 4.03 -27.06 -12.24
N VAL A 338 3.40 -27.62 -13.27
CA VAL A 338 2.10 -27.14 -13.77
C VAL A 338 0.97 -27.63 -12.88
N THR A 339 0.25 -26.74 -12.23
CA THR A 339 -0.99 -27.06 -11.51
C THR A 339 -2.17 -27.27 -12.50
N GLU A 340 -3.25 -27.86 -12.02
CA GLU A 340 -4.45 -28.08 -12.86
C GLU A 340 -5.08 -26.73 -13.29
N GLN A 341 -5.04 -25.71 -12.44
CA GLN A 341 -5.56 -24.37 -12.71
C GLN A 341 -4.71 -23.63 -13.74
N GLU A 342 -3.39 -23.66 -13.60
CA GLU A 342 -2.44 -23.08 -14.57
C GLU A 342 -2.55 -23.76 -15.94
N SER A 343 -2.76 -25.07 -15.99
CA SER A 343 -2.98 -25.78 -17.25
C SER A 343 -4.22 -25.26 -18.00
N VAL A 344 -5.30 -24.96 -17.29
CA VAL A 344 -6.52 -24.39 -17.90
C VAL A 344 -6.27 -22.99 -18.43
N VAL A 345 -5.58 -22.14 -17.68
CA VAL A 345 -5.24 -20.77 -18.09
C VAL A 345 -4.28 -20.79 -19.30
N TYR A 346 -3.31 -21.70 -19.30
CA TYR A 346 -2.39 -21.88 -20.43
C TYR A 346 -3.09 -22.34 -21.70
N GLN A 347 -4.00 -23.28 -21.64
CA GLN A 347 -4.80 -23.68 -22.79
C GLN A 347 -5.61 -22.51 -23.36
N ARG A 348 -6.22 -21.74 -22.48
CA ARG A 348 -6.93 -20.52 -22.85
C ARG A 348 -6.01 -19.47 -23.50
N PHE A 349 -4.78 -19.35 -23.00
CA PHE A 349 -3.77 -18.46 -23.56
C PHE A 349 -3.39 -18.87 -24.99
N ILE A 350 -3.11 -20.16 -25.25
CA ILE A 350 -2.82 -20.68 -26.59
C ILE A 350 -3.96 -20.35 -27.57
N GLU A 351 -5.22 -20.57 -27.15
CA GLU A 351 -6.39 -20.24 -27.97
C GLU A 351 -6.44 -18.76 -28.35
N LEU A 352 -6.15 -17.87 -27.40
CA LEU A 352 -6.17 -16.41 -27.59
C LEU A 352 -5.03 -15.91 -28.48
N LEU A 353 -3.85 -16.57 -28.46
CA LEU A 353 -2.70 -16.20 -29.28
C LEU A 353 -2.92 -16.48 -30.76
N ASP A 354 -3.80 -17.41 -31.11
CA ASP A 354 -4.10 -17.80 -32.49
C ASP A 354 -2.83 -18.10 -33.32
N LEU A 355 -1.91 -18.89 -32.74
CA LEU A 355 -0.69 -19.33 -33.38
C LEU A 355 -0.87 -20.73 -33.99
N PRO A 356 -0.15 -21.06 -35.12
CA PRO A 356 -0.16 -22.41 -35.69
C PRO A 356 0.30 -23.45 -34.64
N VAL A 357 -0.36 -24.60 -34.60
CA VAL A 357 -0.07 -25.68 -33.64
C VAL A 357 1.40 -26.15 -33.71
N GLU A 358 1.98 -26.16 -34.91
CA GLU A 358 3.40 -26.51 -35.13
C GLU A 358 4.34 -25.49 -34.46
N THR A 359 4.00 -24.20 -34.52
CA THR A 359 4.76 -23.13 -33.88
C THR A 359 4.68 -23.24 -32.35
N VAL A 360 3.49 -23.51 -31.80
CA VAL A 360 3.30 -23.71 -30.35
C VAL A 360 4.18 -24.88 -29.87
N ARG A 361 4.09 -26.05 -30.53
CA ARG A 361 4.89 -27.24 -30.18
C ARG A 361 6.40 -27.01 -30.27
N ALA A 362 6.85 -26.28 -31.28
CA ALA A 362 8.27 -25.96 -31.44
C ALA A 362 8.79 -25.11 -30.27
N ILE A 363 8.02 -24.09 -29.86
CA ILE A 363 8.36 -23.20 -28.73
C ILE A 363 8.36 -24.00 -27.40
N GLU A 364 7.36 -24.86 -27.19
CA GLU A 364 7.29 -25.70 -26.00
C GLU A 364 8.49 -26.65 -25.92
N GLN A 365 8.89 -27.28 -27.03
CA GLN A 365 10.07 -28.14 -27.10
C GLN A 365 11.37 -27.40 -26.81
N ASP A 366 11.53 -26.19 -27.36
CA ASP A 366 12.70 -25.35 -27.10
C ASP A 366 12.82 -24.99 -25.61
N VAL A 367 11.69 -24.65 -24.97
CA VAL A 367 11.67 -24.36 -23.53
C VAL A 367 11.97 -25.62 -22.70
N GLU A 368 11.38 -26.78 -23.02
CA GLU A 368 11.67 -28.05 -22.32
C GLU A 368 13.17 -28.42 -22.37
N GLN A 369 13.86 -28.12 -23.46
CA GLN A 369 15.32 -28.37 -23.56
C GLN A 369 16.12 -27.45 -22.62
N LEU A 370 15.61 -26.27 -22.26
CA LEU A 370 16.26 -25.35 -21.31
C LEU A 370 16.18 -25.86 -19.87
N PHE A 371 15.10 -26.58 -19.54
CA PHE A 371 14.87 -27.13 -18.20
C PHE A 371 15.40 -28.58 -18.03
N SER A 372 15.87 -29.23 -19.12
CA SER A 372 16.41 -30.57 -19.10
C SER A 372 17.93 -30.61 -18.88
N LYS A 373 18.57 -29.46 -18.78
CA LYS A 373 20.01 -29.29 -18.50
C LYS A 373 20.24 -28.83 -17.08
#